data_6d560ca5af0ec1bf921af786eb9e090b
#
_entry.id   6d560ca5af0ec1bf921af786eb9e090b
#
_cell.length_a   1.000
_cell.length_b   1.000
_cell.length_c   1.000
_cell.angle_alpha   90.00
_cell.angle_beta   90.00
_cell.angle_gamma   90.00
#
_symmetry.space_group_name_H-M   'P 1'
#
loop_
_entity.id
_entity.type
_entity.pdbx_description
1 polymer ?
#
loop_
_entity_poly.entity_id
_entity_poly.type
_entity_poly.pdbx_seq_one_letter_code
_entity_poly.pdbx_strand_id
1 'polypeptide(L)'
;TKGASVLIMDPLDSTVGASIEKYAAAHGAAVIDYDRLTLGGSRKYYVSFNNVKVGNLLGAGLVSCVAAWKVSKPNVLVMYGDPTDNNATLFGQGYKAVLNPLFKAGTYKQVGKAAGTWDPPTALSEFQQQFTAHSTINAVLTPNDENAAPIITYLQRKGVKAKTFPITGQDATLVGLQNILAGYQCGTVYKPIYLEAQAAAALTLYLRAGQVPPASLVNGTTFDPTRQVQVPSVLLRPLWVTAASMAATVIRDRFVTAAQLCGGSLRTACRRARIAG
;
A
#
# COMPACT_ATOMS: atom_id res chain seq x y z
N THR A 1 30.09 -5.06 -14.06
CA THR A 1 30.19 -5.79 -12.78
C THR A 1 31.46 -5.36 -12.04
N LYS A 2 31.32 -4.39 -11.12
CA LYS A 2 32.45 -3.78 -10.39
C LYS A 2 32.67 -4.49 -9.03
N GLY A 3 32.57 -5.85 -8.99
CA GLY A 3 32.80 -6.62 -7.77
C GLY A 3 31.68 -6.56 -6.72
N ALA A 4 30.44 -6.27 -7.13
CA ALA A 4 29.29 -6.31 -6.22
C ALA A 4 29.00 -7.78 -5.82
N SER A 5 29.01 -8.06 -4.52
CA SER A 5 28.71 -9.40 -3.97
C SER A 5 27.24 -9.55 -3.54
N VAL A 6 26.52 -8.45 -3.35
CA VAL A 6 25.09 -8.43 -3.00
C VAL A 6 24.42 -7.35 -3.85
N LEU A 7 23.26 -7.67 -4.42
CA LEU A 7 22.37 -6.78 -5.11
C LEU A 7 21.08 -6.65 -4.31
N ILE A 8 20.65 -5.42 -4.00
CA ILE A 8 19.31 -5.10 -3.51
C ILE A 8 18.52 -4.60 -4.71
N MET A 9 17.39 -5.24 -5.01
CA MET A 9 16.60 -4.97 -6.21
C MET A 9 15.13 -4.78 -5.87
N ASP A 10 14.55 -3.69 -6.37
CA ASP A 10 13.10 -3.47 -6.39
C ASP A 10 12.59 -3.65 -7.83
N PRO A 11 11.97 -4.79 -8.19
CA PRO A 11 11.49 -5.02 -9.54
C PRO A 11 10.18 -4.27 -9.78
N LEU A 12 10.13 -3.38 -10.78
CA LEU A 12 8.90 -2.69 -11.17
C LEU A 12 7.85 -3.68 -11.69
N ASP A 13 8.30 -4.72 -12.41
CA ASP A 13 7.51 -5.86 -12.86
C ASP A 13 8.06 -7.12 -12.19
N SER A 14 7.21 -7.83 -11.47
CA SER A 14 7.60 -9.01 -10.71
C SER A 14 8.10 -10.18 -11.58
N THR A 15 7.85 -10.19 -12.89
CA THR A 15 8.28 -11.27 -13.79
C THR A 15 9.63 -10.97 -14.48
N VAL A 16 9.94 -9.71 -14.73
CA VAL A 16 11.13 -9.30 -15.48
C VAL A 16 12.41 -9.43 -14.65
N GLY A 17 12.34 -9.22 -13.34
CA GLY A 17 13.48 -9.27 -12.42
C GLY A 17 14.24 -10.60 -12.42
N ALA A 18 13.58 -11.72 -12.75
CA ALA A 18 14.16 -13.07 -12.70
C ALA A 18 15.43 -13.24 -13.55
N SER A 19 15.50 -12.59 -14.71
CA SER A 19 16.67 -12.61 -15.58
C SER A 19 17.88 -11.90 -14.95
N ILE A 20 17.64 -10.78 -14.26
CA ILE A 20 18.67 -10.01 -13.55
C ILE A 20 19.22 -10.84 -12.38
N GLU A 21 18.35 -11.48 -11.61
CA GLU A 21 18.74 -12.34 -10.49
C GLU A 21 19.57 -13.55 -10.97
N LYS A 22 19.13 -14.19 -12.04
CA LYS A 22 19.86 -15.30 -12.65
C LYS A 22 21.27 -14.86 -13.12
N TYR A 23 21.35 -13.71 -13.73
CA TYR A 23 22.65 -13.13 -14.15
C TYR A 23 23.53 -12.83 -12.92
N ALA A 24 22.98 -12.21 -11.88
CA ALA A 24 23.71 -11.91 -10.65
C ALA A 24 24.25 -13.18 -9.99
N ALA A 25 23.41 -14.22 -9.86
CA ALA A 25 23.80 -15.52 -9.30
C ALA A 25 24.91 -16.21 -10.10
N ALA A 26 24.86 -16.17 -11.44
CA ALA A 26 25.88 -16.73 -12.30
C ALA A 26 27.25 -16.01 -12.18
N HIS A 27 27.25 -14.77 -11.65
CA HIS A 27 28.45 -13.98 -11.37
C HIS A 27 28.81 -13.90 -9.88
N GLY A 28 28.26 -14.81 -9.06
CA GLY A 28 28.61 -14.94 -7.64
C GLY A 28 27.99 -13.86 -6.73
N ALA A 29 27.02 -13.07 -7.22
CA ALA A 29 26.32 -12.08 -6.41
C ALA A 29 25.01 -12.65 -5.87
N ALA A 30 24.75 -12.46 -4.57
CA ALA A 30 23.47 -12.74 -3.95
C ALA A 30 22.47 -11.61 -4.23
N VAL A 31 21.17 -11.93 -4.34
CA VAL A 31 20.12 -10.94 -4.51
C VAL A 31 19.19 -10.92 -3.31
N ILE A 32 18.82 -9.72 -2.89
CA ILE A 32 17.74 -9.42 -1.95
C ILE A 32 16.68 -8.68 -2.74
N ASP A 33 15.46 -9.24 -2.83
CA ASP A 33 14.30 -8.51 -3.30
C ASP A 33 13.85 -7.52 -2.24
N TYR A 34 13.64 -6.28 -2.62
CA TYR A 34 13.26 -5.17 -1.77
C TYR A 34 11.89 -4.63 -2.21
N ASP A 35 10.98 -4.44 -1.28
CA ASP A 35 9.57 -4.06 -1.44
C ASP A 35 8.78 -5.04 -2.33
N ARG A 36 9.21 -5.33 -3.55
CA ARG A 36 8.52 -6.23 -4.49
C ARG A 36 9.25 -7.55 -4.67
N LEU A 37 8.46 -8.64 -4.71
CA LEU A 37 8.98 -9.98 -4.93
C LEU A 37 9.12 -10.25 -6.43
N THR A 38 10.31 -10.63 -6.88
CA THR A 38 10.52 -11.19 -8.21
C THR A 38 9.94 -12.61 -8.29
N LEU A 39 9.05 -12.86 -9.23
CA LEU A 39 8.51 -14.19 -9.47
C LEU A 39 9.43 -15.01 -10.37
N GLY A 40 9.70 -16.27 -10.01
CA GLY A 40 10.57 -17.14 -10.79
C GLY A 40 12.08 -16.90 -10.62
N GLY A 41 12.47 -15.91 -9.82
CA GLY A 41 13.87 -15.51 -9.63
C GLY A 41 14.66 -16.39 -8.63
N SER A 42 15.91 -15.99 -8.36
CA SER A 42 16.86 -16.74 -7.53
C SER A 42 17.37 -15.97 -6.31
N ARG A 43 16.62 -14.93 -5.85
CA ARG A 43 16.94 -14.16 -4.65
C ARG A 43 17.15 -15.06 -3.43
N LYS A 44 17.99 -14.59 -2.52
CA LYS A 44 18.26 -15.27 -1.23
C LYS A 44 17.21 -14.89 -0.19
N TYR A 45 16.81 -13.62 -0.17
CA TYR A 45 15.85 -13.06 0.79
C TYR A 45 14.90 -12.10 0.09
N TYR A 46 13.73 -11.90 0.70
CA TYR A 46 12.77 -10.87 0.37
C TYR A 46 12.53 -9.99 1.59
N VAL A 47 12.54 -8.68 1.40
CA VAL A 47 12.25 -7.70 2.45
C VAL A 47 11.07 -6.86 2.02
N SER A 48 10.00 -6.90 2.77
CA SER A 48 8.81 -6.11 2.52
C SER A 48 7.91 -6.04 3.74
N PHE A 49 6.75 -5.45 3.57
CA PHE A 49 5.67 -5.51 4.55
C PHE A 49 4.82 -6.76 4.33
N ASN A 50 4.01 -7.12 5.34
CA ASN A 50 3.00 -8.17 5.15
C ASN A 50 1.90 -7.63 4.22
N ASN A 51 2.02 -7.91 2.93
CA ASN A 51 1.18 -7.33 1.88
C ASN A 51 -0.28 -7.82 1.93
N VAL A 52 -0.53 -9.04 2.39
CA VAL A 52 -1.90 -9.49 2.67
C VAL A 52 -2.51 -8.67 3.81
N LYS A 53 -1.71 -8.35 4.85
CA LYS A 53 -2.16 -7.49 5.95
C LYS A 53 -2.41 -6.06 5.49
N VAL A 54 -1.63 -5.52 4.54
CA VAL A 54 -1.91 -4.23 3.89
C VAL A 54 -3.31 -4.24 3.30
N GLY A 55 -3.63 -5.23 2.49
CA GLY A 55 -4.95 -5.38 1.88
C GLY A 55 -6.07 -5.52 2.93
N ASN A 56 -5.85 -6.31 3.99
CA ASN A 56 -6.79 -6.42 5.11
C ASN A 56 -7.06 -5.06 5.77
N LEU A 57 -6.00 -4.24 5.97
CA LEU A 57 -6.15 -2.90 6.57
C LEU A 57 -6.91 -1.95 5.65
N LEU A 58 -6.70 -2.01 4.33
CA LEU A 58 -7.47 -1.26 3.35
C LEU A 58 -8.97 -1.62 3.42
N GLY A 59 -9.29 -2.92 3.38
CA GLY A 59 -10.67 -3.38 3.47
C GLY A 59 -11.33 -3.01 4.78
N ALA A 60 -10.69 -3.27 5.92
CA ALA A 60 -11.20 -2.93 7.25
C ALA A 60 -11.32 -1.41 7.46
N GLY A 61 -10.36 -0.65 6.93
CA GLY A 61 -10.38 0.80 6.94
C GLY A 61 -11.57 1.38 6.18
N LEU A 62 -11.87 0.83 4.99
CA LEU A 62 -13.06 1.22 4.24
C LEU A 62 -14.34 0.93 5.03
N VAL A 63 -14.49 -0.28 5.59
CA VAL A 63 -15.67 -0.68 6.38
C VAL A 63 -15.87 0.25 7.58
N SER A 64 -14.82 0.52 8.33
CA SER A 64 -14.85 1.44 9.48
C SER A 64 -15.25 2.85 9.06
N CYS A 65 -14.76 3.31 7.91
CA CYS A 65 -15.04 4.63 7.36
C CYS A 65 -16.52 4.75 6.91
N VAL A 66 -17.03 3.77 6.18
CA VAL A 66 -18.44 3.69 5.76
C VAL A 66 -19.36 3.83 6.98
N ALA A 67 -19.06 3.12 8.06
CA ALA A 67 -19.82 3.19 9.30
C ALA A 67 -19.69 4.58 9.96
N ALA A 68 -18.46 5.11 10.09
CA ALA A 68 -18.21 6.40 10.74
C ALA A 68 -18.81 7.58 9.97
N TRP A 69 -18.83 7.52 8.65
CA TRP A 69 -19.41 8.55 7.79
C TRP A 69 -20.89 8.31 7.46
N LYS A 70 -21.48 7.26 8.05
CA LYS A 70 -22.91 6.92 7.94
C LYS A 70 -23.37 6.75 6.48
N VAL A 71 -22.53 6.17 5.63
CA VAL A 71 -22.88 5.90 4.23
C VAL A 71 -23.88 4.74 4.19
N SER A 72 -25.11 5.02 3.77
CA SER A 72 -26.14 3.99 3.59
C SER A 72 -25.96 3.28 2.26
N LYS A 73 -26.27 1.97 2.22
CA LYS A 73 -26.20 1.15 0.99
C LYS A 73 -24.89 1.32 0.24
N PRO A 74 -23.74 0.92 0.84
CA PRO A 74 -22.44 1.14 0.21
C PRO A 74 -22.31 0.41 -1.14
N ASN A 75 -22.20 1.20 -2.20
CA ASN A 75 -21.88 0.73 -3.56
C ASN A 75 -20.39 1.01 -3.81
N VAL A 76 -19.59 -0.04 -3.69
CA VAL A 76 -18.13 0.05 -3.64
C VAL A 76 -17.52 -0.24 -5.00
N LEU A 77 -16.76 0.70 -5.54
CA LEU A 77 -15.79 0.42 -6.60
C LEU A 77 -14.49 -0.04 -5.95
N VAL A 78 -13.99 -1.19 -6.36
CA VAL A 78 -12.67 -1.68 -5.98
C VAL A 78 -11.70 -1.38 -7.12
N MET A 79 -10.72 -0.52 -6.85
CA MET A 79 -9.61 -0.24 -7.74
C MET A 79 -8.40 -1.07 -7.32
N TYR A 80 -7.67 -1.54 -8.31
CA TYR A 80 -6.53 -2.43 -8.11
C TYR A 80 -5.22 -1.68 -8.36
N GLY A 81 -4.10 -2.20 -7.82
CA GLY A 81 -2.76 -1.84 -8.26
C GLY A 81 -2.39 -2.51 -9.58
N ASP A 82 -1.21 -2.22 -10.08
CA ASP A 82 -0.73 -2.77 -11.34
C ASP A 82 -0.67 -4.30 -11.30
N PRO A 83 -1.26 -5.01 -12.28
CA PRO A 83 -1.32 -6.46 -12.30
C PRO A 83 0.06 -7.13 -12.48
N THR A 84 1.08 -6.40 -12.93
CA THR A 84 2.46 -6.91 -13.04
C THR A 84 3.20 -6.91 -11.70
N ASP A 85 2.65 -6.22 -10.69
CA ASP A 85 3.19 -6.18 -9.33
C ASP A 85 2.52 -7.25 -8.45
N ASN A 86 3.32 -8.21 -7.95
CA ASN A 86 2.82 -9.25 -7.05
C ASN A 86 2.24 -8.68 -5.74
N ASN A 87 2.70 -7.51 -5.28
CA ASN A 87 2.12 -6.85 -4.11
C ASN A 87 0.65 -6.49 -4.33
N ALA A 88 0.28 -6.01 -5.53
CA ALA A 88 -1.12 -5.73 -5.88
C ALA A 88 -2.00 -6.99 -5.76
N THR A 89 -1.49 -8.15 -6.17
CA THR A 89 -2.16 -9.44 -5.99
C THR A 89 -2.37 -9.77 -4.51
N LEU A 90 -1.34 -9.59 -3.66
CA LEU A 90 -1.40 -9.86 -2.23
C LEU A 90 -2.32 -8.86 -1.49
N PHE A 91 -2.30 -7.58 -1.86
CA PHE A 91 -3.29 -6.61 -1.35
C PHE A 91 -4.71 -7.07 -1.72
N GLY A 92 -4.90 -7.53 -2.97
CA GLY A 92 -6.16 -8.09 -3.44
C GLY A 92 -6.68 -9.23 -2.59
N GLN A 93 -5.82 -10.15 -2.19
CA GLN A 93 -6.19 -11.24 -1.26
C GLN A 93 -6.68 -10.67 0.09
N GLY A 94 -5.97 -9.67 0.62
CA GLY A 94 -6.29 -9.07 1.91
C GLY A 94 -7.63 -8.36 1.92
N TYR A 95 -7.88 -7.40 1.02
CA TYR A 95 -9.14 -6.66 1.04
C TYR A 95 -10.35 -7.50 0.57
N LYS A 96 -10.14 -8.48 -0.32
CA LYS A 96 -11.20 -9.43 -0.69
C LYS A 96 -11.63 -10.29 0.50
N ALA A 97 -10.70 -10.72 1.35
CA ALA A 97 -11.02 -11.47 2.56
C ALA A 97 -11.96 -10.67 3.51
N VAL A 98 -11.85 -9.34 3.52
CA VAL A 98 -12.73 -8.46 4.32
C VAL A 98 -14.04 -8.15 3.60
N LEU A 99 -13.97 -7.78 2.32
CA LEU A 99 -15.14 -7.23 1.61
C LEU A 99 -16.04 -8.30 0.98
N ASN A 100 -15.52 -9.44 0.53
CA ASN A 100 -16.32 -10.49 -0.11
C ASN A 100 -17.46 -11.03 0.78
N PRO A 101 -17.27 -11.25 2.11
CA PRO A 101 -18.38 -11.62 2.98
C PRO A 101 -19.51 -10.59 3.00
N LEU A 102 -19.17 -9.29 2.95
CA LEU A 102 -20.14 -8.19 2.95
C LEU A 102 -20.88 -8.08 1.61
N PHE A 103 -20.16 -8.29 0.51
CA PHE A 103 -20.77 -8.37 -0.83
C PHE A 103 -21.71 -9.57 -0.94
N LYS A 104 -21.28 -10.74 -0.45
CA LYS A 104 -22.10 -11.97 -0.43
C LYS A 104 -23.37 -11.83 0.43
N ALA A 105 -23.26 -11.14 1.54
CA ALA A 105 -24.39 -10.86 2.45
C ALA A 105 -25.32 -9.74 1.91
N GLY A 106 -24.97 -9.07 0.82
CA GLY A 106 -25.75 -7.95 0.27
C GLY A 106 -25.71 -6.67 1.10
N THR A 107 -24.95 -6.62 2.20
CA THR A 107 -24.79 -5.43 3.02
C THR A 107 -23.98 -4.35 2.32
N TYR A 108 -23.04 -4.74 1.48
CA TYR A 108 -22.32 -3.91 0.53
C TYR A 108 -22.57 -4.45 -0.88
N LYS A 109 -22.46 -3.57 -1.89
CA LYS A 109 -22.54 -3.96 -3.29
C LYS A 109 -21.24 -3.60 -3.98
N GLN A 110 -20.58 -4.57 -4.60
CA GLN A 110 -19.48 -4.26 -5.51
C GLN A 110 -20.05 -3.74 -6.83
N VAL A 111 -19.58 -2.60 -7.28
CA VAL A 111 -20.07 -1.92 -8.49
C VAL A 111 -18.89 -1.55 -9.37
N GLY A 112 -18.97 -1.92 -10.65
CA GLY A 112 -17.90 -1.67 -11.60
C GLY A 112 -16.67 -2.57 -11.42
N LYS A 113 -15.72 -2.43 -12.33
CA LYS A 113 -14.46 -3.16 -12.36
C LYS A 113 -13.38 -2.27 -12.97
N ALA A 114 -12.37 -1.91 -12.20
CA ALA A 114 -11.15 -1.26 -12.70
C ALA A 114 -10.12 -2.32 -13.14
N ALA A 115 -9.26 -1.97 -14.07
CA ALA A 115 -8.18 -2.86 -14.53
C ALA A 115 -7.04 -2.92 -13.50
N GLY A 116 -6.66 -1.77 -12.98
CA GLY A 116 -5.60 -1.62 -12.02
C GLY A 116 -4.32 -1.03 -12.60
N THR A 117 -3.72 -0.12 -11.86
CA THR A 117 -2.50 0.59 -12.26
C THR A 117 -1.84 1.25 -11.05
N TRP A 118 -0.54 1.60 -11.18
CA TRP A 118 0.16 2.53 -10.28
C TRP A 118 0.30 3.94 -10.88
N ASP A 119 -0.22 4.18 -12.11
CA ASP A 119 -0.19 5.51 -12.76
C ASP A 119 -1.42 6.34 -12.37
N PRO A 120 -1.27 7.45 -11.63
CA PRO A 120 -2.41 8.22 -11.13
C PRO A 120 -3.32 8.82 -12.22
N PRO A 121 -2.82 9.32 -13.38
CA PRO A 121 -3.66 9.71 -14.50
C PRO A 121 -4.54 8.58 -15.04
N THR A 122 -3.97 7.39 -15.21
CA THR A 122 -4.70 6.20 -15.66
C THR A 122 -5.74 5.78 -14.62
N ALA A 123 -5.39 5.76 -13.33
CA ALA A 123 -6.33 5.47 -12.25
C ALA A 123 -7.52 6.45 -12.23
N LEU A 124 -7.28 7.74 -12.44
CA LEU A 124 -8.34 8.73 -12.58
C LEU A 124 -9.25 8.42 -13.77
N SER A 125 -8.67 8.10 -14.93
CA SER A 125 -9.44 7.75 -16.13
C SER A 125 -10.32 6.52 -15.91
N GLU A 126 -9.77 5.45 -15.32
CA GLU A 126 -10.52 4.26 -14.94
C GLU A 126 -11.67 4.59 -13.98
N PHE A 127 -11.38 5.40 -12.94
CA PHE A 127 -12.41 5.85 -12.01
C PHE A 127 -13.53 6.61 -12.71
N GLN A 128 -13.20 7.59 -13.57
CA GLN A 128 -14.18 8.39 -14.29
C GLN A 128 -15.08 7.56 -15.20
N GLN A 129 -14.52 6.56 -15.90
CA GLN A 129 -15.29 5.63 -16.73
C GLN A 129 -16.27 4.83 -15.87
N GLN A 130 -15.80 4.26 -14.76
CA GLN A 130 -16.65 3.49 -13.85
C GLN A 130 -17.72 4.36 -13.17
N PHE A 131 -17.35 5.55 -12.74
CA PHE A 131 -18.25 6.50 -12.07
C PHE A 131 -19.34 7.02 -13.01
N THR A 132 -19.02 7.17 -14.31
CA THR A 132 -20.01 7.55 -15.35
C THR A 132 -20.95 6.38 -15.65
N ALA A 133 -20.42 5.18 -15.80
CA ALA A 133 -21.22 3.98 -16.09
C ALA A 133 -22.10 3.56 -14.90
N HIS A 134 -21.68 3.87 -13.68
CA HIS A 134 -22.31 3.43 -12.43
C HIS A 134 -22.47 4.59 -11.47
N SER A 135 -23.46 5.45 -11.72
CA SER A 135 -23.75 6.67 -10.92
C SER A 135 -24.09 6.42 -9.45
N THR A 136 -24.30 5.18 -9.07
CA THR A 136 -24.58 4.76 -7.68
C THR A 136 -23.33 4.54 -6.82
N ILE A 137 -22.12 4.57 -7.39
CA ILE A 137 -20.87 4.44 -6.64
C ILE A 137 -20.81 5.53 -5.58
N ASN A 138 -20.65 5.15 -4.32
CA ASN A 138 -20.55 6.07 -3.18
C ASN A 138 -19.44 5.72 -2.19
N ALA A 139 -18.58 4.75 -2.53
CA ALA A 139 -17.36 4.42 -1.81
C ALA A 139 -16.34 3.80 -2.79
N VAL A 140 -15.07 4.06 -2.57
CA VAL A 140 -13.97 3.50 -3.39
C VAL A 140 -12.88 2.94 -2.50
N LEU A 141 -12.50 1.70 -2.74
CA LEU A 141 -11.24 1.17 -2.26
C LEU A 141 -10.17 1.51 -3.30
N THR A 142 -9.25 2.41 -2.98
CA THR A 142 -8.04 2.67 -3.77
C THR A 142 -6.84 2.00 -3.11
N PRO A 143 -5.90 1.46 -3.90
CA PRO A 143 -4.77 0.71 -3.36
C PRO A 143 -3.68 1.60 -2.75
N ASN A 144 -3.58 2.89 -3.13
CA ASN A 144 -2.61 3.85 -2.61
C ASN A 144 -3.12 5.30 -2.64
N ASP A 145 -2.39 6.19 -1.99
CA ASP A 145 -2.73 7.61 -1.86
C ASP A 145 -2.57 8.37 -3.18
N GLU A 146 -1.60 7.98 -4.00
CA GLU A 146 -1.31 8.65 -5.29
C GLU A 146 -2.46 8.44 -6.27
N ASN A 147 -3.03 7.24 -6.33
CA ASN A 147 -4.23 6.99 -7.12
C ASN A 147 -5.47 7.65 -6.50
N ALA A 148 -5.56 7.72 -5.16
CA ALA A 148 -6.67 8.38 -4.48
C ALA A 148 -6.72 9.90 -4.71
N ALA A 149 -5.58 10.58 -4.74
CA ALA A 149 -5.50 12.03 -4.78
C ALA A 149 -6.21 12.67 -5.99
N PRO A 150 -5.98 12.26 -7.25
CA PRO A 150 -6.69 12.84 -8.39
C PRO A 150 -8.19 12.48 -8.39
N ILE A 151 -8.56 11.30 -7.89
CA ILE A 151 -9.96 10.90 -7.72
C ILE A 151 -10.66 11.82 -6.72
N ILE A 152 -10.05 12.11 -5.58
CA ILE A 152 -10.56 13.03 -4.56
C ILE A 152 -10.73 14.43 -5.17
N THR A 153 -9.72 14.92 -5.88
CA THR A 153 -9.79 16.24 -6.56
C THR A 153 -10.94 16.30 -7.55
N TYR A 154 -11.15 15.24 -8.34
CA TYR A 154 -12.28 15.15 -9.27
C TYR A 154 -13.63 15.20 -8.54
N LEU A 155 -13.79 14.42 -7.48
CA LEU A 155 -15.02 14.37 -6.68
C LEU A 155 -15.31 15.70 -5.99
N GLN A 156 -14.29 16.42 -5.49
CA GLN A 156 -14.42 17.76 -4.93
C GLN A 156 -14.96 18.75 -5.98
N ARG A 157 -14.44 18.70 -7.21
CA ARG A 157 -14.94 19.53 -8.34
C ARG A 157 -16.38 19.18 -8.72
N LYS A 158 -16.83 17.96 -8.46
CA LYS A 158 -18.23 17.52 -8.62
C LYS A 158 -19.12 17.90 -7.42
N GLY A 159 -18.58 18.60 -6.42
CA GLY A 159 -19.32 19.07 -5.26
C GLY A 159 -19.49 18.03 -4.13
N VAL A 160 -18.79 16.90 -4.19
CA VAL A 160 -18.80 15.90 -3.11
C VAL A 160 -18.25 16.53 -1.84
N LYS A 161 -19.00 16.39 -0.74
CA LYS A 161 -18.64 16.99 0.55
C LYS A 161 -17.71 16.09 1.36
N ALA A 162 -16.93 16.69 2.25
CA ALA A 162 -16.12 15.94 3.20
C ALA A 162 -16.96 14.95 4.01
N LYS A 163 -16.42 13.78 4.27
CA LYS A 163 -17.04 12.69 5.05
C LYS A 163 -18.34 12.14 4.46
N THR A 164 -18.52 12.20 3.14
CA THR A 164 -19.71 11.63 2.47
C THR A 164 -19.35 10.52 1.46
N PHE A 165 -18.08 10.43 1.05
CA PHE A 165 -17.62 9.49 0.02
C PHE A 165 -16.33 8.81 0.48
N PRO A 166 -16.40 7.65 1.17
CA PRO A 166 -15.24 6.92 1.67
C PRO A 166 -14.25 6.53 0.57
N ILE A 167 -12.98 6.89 0.77
CA ILE A 167 -11.85 6.52 -0.11
C ILE A 167 -10.71 6.07 0.80
N THR A 168 -10.07 4.95 0.46
CA THR A 168 -8.88 4.43 1.16
C THR A 168 -7.59 4.93 0.52
N GLY A 169 -6.46 4.59 1.11
CA GLY A 169 -5.13 4.82 0.55
C GLY A 169 -4.05 4.02 1.26
N GLN A 170 -2.84 4.09 0.76
CA GLN A 170 -1.62 3.48 1.27
C GLN A 170 -0.45 4.44 1.01
N ASP A 171 0.65 4.25 1.74
CA ASP A 171 1.94 4.91 1.68
C ASP A 171 2.08 6.18 2.51
N ALA A 172 0.98 6.65 3.13
CA ALA A 172 0.98 7.82 4.03
C ALA A 172 1.65 9.05 3.39
N THR A 173 1.40 9.27 2.09
CA THR A 173 1.93 10.45 1.38
C THR A 173 1.43 11.74 2.01
N LEU A 174 2.17 12.83 1.80
CA LEU A 174 1.76 14.12 2.34
C LEU A 174 0.35 14.50 1.87
N VAL A 175 0.03 14.29 0.58
CA VAL A 175 -1.30 14.59 0.03
C VAL A 175 -2.37 13.66 0.61
N GLY A 176 -2.09 12.38 0.81
CA GLY A 176 -3.00 11.43 1.46
C GLY A 176 -3.31 11.84 2.90
N LEU A 177 -2.28 12.19 3.69
CA LEU A 177 -2.45 12.68 5.06
C LEU A 177 -3.24 13.99 5.12
N GLN A 178 -3.02 14.91 4.19
CA GLN A 178 -3.81 16.15 4.05
C GLN A 178 -5.26 15.85 3.71
N ASN A 179 -5.54 14.93 2.80
CA ASN A 179 -6.89 14.50 2.44
C ASN A 179 -7.63 13.84 3.61
N ILE A 180 -6.91 13.06 4.46
CA ILE A 180 -7.48 12.49 5.68
C ILE A 180 -7.87 13.59 6.68
N LEU A 181 -7.01 14.58 6.90
CA LEU A 181 -7.30 15.71 7.79
C LEU A 181 -8.45 16.57 7.27
N ALA A 182 -8.56 16.74 5.96
CA ALA A 182 -9.65 17.46 5.30
C ALA A 182 -10.97 16.65 5.27
N GLY A 183 -10.93 15.34 5.57
CA GLY A 183 -12.10 14.47 5.60
C GLY A 183 -12.53 13.94 4.23
N TYR A 184 -11.63 13.90 3.26
CA TYR A 184 -11.89 13.33 1.92
C TYR A 184 -11.29 11.95 1.71
N GLN A 185 -10.42 11.52 2.62
CA GLN A 185 -9.86 10.16 2.64
C GLN A 185 -10.05 9.56 4.02
N CYS A 186 -10.38 8.26 4.07
CA CYS A 186 -10.67 7.54 5.31
C CYS A 186 -9.46 7.37 6.22
N GLY A 187 -8.36 7.05 5.60
CA GLY A 187 -7.09 6.71 6.20
C GLY A 187 -6.13 6.19 5.14
N THR A 188 -4.95 5.85 5.56
CA THR A 188 -3.89 5.31 4.71
C THR A 188 -3.16 4.18 5.42
N VAL A 189 -2.64 3.21 4.70
CA VAL A 189 -1.74 2.22 5.27
C VAL A 189 -0.32 2.79 5.27
N TYR A 190 0.20 3.02 6.46
CA TYR A 190 1.57 3.47 6.67
C TYR A 190 2.53 2.28 6.70
N LYS A 191 3.54 2.35 5.89
CA LYS A 191 4.68 1.45 5.81
C LYS A 191 5.92 2.23 6.26
N PRO A 192 6.48 1.97 7.47
CA PRO A 192 7.70 2.65 7.91
C PRO A 192 8.93 2.14 7.13
N ILE A 193 9.12 2.67 5.92
CA ILE A 193 10.12 2.22 4.92
C ILE A 193 11.56 2.28 5.44
N TYR A 194 11.85 3.11 6.46
CA TYR A 194 13.16 3.13 7.09
C TYR A 194 13.52 1.79 7.74
N LEU A 195 12.53 1.04 8.28
CA LEU A 195 12.73 -0.30 8.83
C LEU A 195 13.03 -1.32 7.72
N GLU A 196 12.41 -1.14 6.58
CA GLU A 196 12.65 -1.97 5.40
C GLU A 196 14.07 -1.80 4.87
N ALA A 197 14.53 -0.54 4.75
CA ALA A 197 15.90 -0.22 4.37
C ALA A 197 16.92 -0.77 5.38
N GLN A 198 16.65 -0.64 6.69
CA GLN A 198 17.51 -1.20 7.74
C GLN A 198 17.60 -2.73 7.67
N ALA A 199 16.47 -3.40 7.41
CA ALA A 199 16.43 -4.86 7.27
C ALA A 199 17.23 -5.34 6.06
N ALA A 200 17.08 -4.67 4.90
CA ALA A 200 17.86 -4.98 3.70
C ALA A 200 19.37 -4.76 3.90
N ALA A 201 19.75 -3.67 4.59
CA ALA A 201 21.14 -3.42 4.95
C ALA A 201 21.69 -4.51 5.89
N ALA A 202 20.93 -4.90 6.91
CA ALA A 202 21.32 -5.98 7.82
C ALA A 202 21.52 -7.32 7.09
N LEU A 203 20.58 -7.70 6.24
CA LEU A 203 20.71 -8.93 5.42
C LEU A 203 21.94 -8.89 4.51
N THR A 204 22.27 -7.72 3.96
CA THR A 204 23.48 -7.53 3.14
C THR A 204 24.75 -7.86 3.94
N LEU A 205 24.82 -7.43 5.20
CA LEU A 205 25.97 -7.71 6.07
C LEU A 205 26.09 -9.22 6.36
N TYR A 206 24.98 -9.90 6.67
CA TYR A 206 24.97 -11.36 6.86
C TYR A 206 25.43 -12.11 5.62
N LEU A 207 24.90 -11.75 4.44
CA LEU A 207 25.28 -12.38 3.17
C LEU A 207 26.77 -12.19 2.85
N ARG A 208 27.30 -10.99 3.08
CA ARG A 208 28.73 -10.71 2.88
C ARG A 208 29.65 -11.45 3.83
N ALA A 209 29.17 -11.67 5.06
CA ALA A 209 29.91 -12.44 6.08
C ALA A 209 29.77 -13.95 5.90
N GLY A 210 28.99 -14.44 4.94
CA GLY A 210 28.66 -15.85 4.77
C GLY A 210 27.89 -16.46 5.96
N GLN A 211 27.17 -15.60 6.70
CA GLN A 211 26.43 -15.99 7.90
C GLN A 211 24.94 -16.10 7.62
N VAL A 212 24.26 -16.96 8.40
CA VAL A 212 22.80 -17.07 8.36
C VAL A 212 22.20 -15.99 9.26
N PRO A 213 21.27 -15.16 8.76
CA PRO A 213 20.60 -14.16 9.58
C PRO A 213 19.69 -14.85 10.63
N PRO A 214 19.54 -14.24 11.83
CA PRO A 214 18.71 -14.81 12.88
C PRO A 214 17.21 -14.77 12.54
N ALA A 215 16.41 -15.64 13.15
CA ALA A 215 14.96 -15.70 12.99
C ALA A 215 14.25 -14.40 13.47
N SER A 216 14.89 -13.61 14.34
CA SER A 216 14.39 -12.28 14.71
C SER A 216 14.45 -11.28 13.57
N LEU A 217 15.29 -11.50 12.56
CA LEU A 217 15.36 -10.69 11.34
C LEU A 217 14.53 -11.33 10.23
N VAL A 218 14.82 -12.60 9.87
CA VAL A 218 14.04 -13.34 8.84
C VAL A 218 12.87 -14.03 9.55
N ASN A 219 11.77 -13.30 9.65
CA ASN A 219 10.65 -13.64 10.54
C ASN A 219 9.46 -14.33 9.83
N GLY A 220 9.63 -14.67 8.56
CA GLY A 220 8.58 -15.32 7.79
C GLY A 220 9.03 -15.80 6.42
N THR A 221 8.06 -16.19 5.62
CA THR A 221 8.25 -16.60 4.23
C THR A 221 7.19 -15.98 3.33
N THR A 222 7.52 -15.81 2.05
CA THR A 222 6.58 -15.42 1.00
C THR A 222 6.58 -16.45 -0.10
N PHE A 223 5.41 -16.89 -0.51
CA PHE A 223 5.26 -17.90 -1.54
C PHE A 223 5.50 -17.32 -2.94
N ASP A 224 6.42 -17.92 -3.67
CA ASP A 224 6.64 -17.66 -5.11
C ASP A 224 5.85 -18.68 -5.92
N PRO A 225 4.72 -18.29 -6.54
CA PRO A 225 3.87 -19.22 -7.28
C PRO A 225 4.51 -19.73 -8.57
N THR A 226 5.50 -19.02 -9.11
CA THR A 226 6.19 -19.44 -10.36
C THR A 226 7.17 -20.57 -10.08
N ARG A 227 7.88 -20.50 -8.95
CA ARG A 227 8.82 -21.56 -8.55
C ARG A 227 8.24 -22.59 -7.60
N GLN A 228 7.04 -22.35 -7.07
CA GLN A 228 6.39 -23.20 -6.05
C GLN A 228 7.28 -23.36 -4.78
N VAL A 229 7.93 -22.25 -4.36
CA VAL A 229 8.82 -22.25 -3.19
C VAL A 229 8.45 -21.15 -2.20
N GLN A 230 8.80 -21.39 -0.94
CA GLN A 230 8.75 -20.37 0.11
C GLN A 230 10.08 -19.61 0.15
N VAL A 231 10.04 -18.31 -0.04
CA VAL A 231 11.20 -17.42 0.01
C VAL A 231 11.38 -16.90 1.43
N PRO A 232 12.54 -17.10 2.06
CA PRO A 232 12.82 -16.52 3.37
C PRO A 232 12.63 -14.99 3.33
N SER A 233 11.80 -14.47 4.24
CA SER A 233 11.35 -13.08 4.16
C SER A 233 11.47 -12.34 5.49
N VAL A 234 11.76 -11.06 5.39
CA VAL A 234 11.53 -10.07 6.46
C VAL A 234 10.18 -9.42 6.16
N LEU A 235 9.18 -9.73 6.97
CA LEU A 235 7.82 -9.21 6.82
C LEU A 235 7.53 -8.19 7.92
N LEU A 236 7.60 -6.91 7.55
CA LEU A 236 7.35 -5.80 8.45
C LEU A 236 5.85 -5.57 8.64
N ARG A 237 5.50 -4.94 9.77
CA ARG A 237 4.11 -4.67 10.13
C ARG A 237 3.62 -3.35 9.54
N PRO A 238 2.62 -3.36 8.63
CA PRO A 238 1.94 -2.14 8.20
C PRO A 238 0.96 -1.65 9.27
N LEU A 239 0.65 -0.34 9.25
CA LEU A 239 -0.25 0.31 10.21
C LEU A 239 -1.34 1.07 9.48
N TRP A 240 -2.60 0.95 9.91
CA TRP A 240 -3.67 1.84 9.44
C TRP A 240 -3.60 3.17 10.17
N VAL A 241 -3.50 4.27 9.42
CA VAL A 241 -3.37 5.63 9.93
C VAL A 241 -4.60 6.44 9.57
N THR A 242 -5.19 7.07 10.59
CA THR A 242 -6.27 8.03 10.48
C THR A 242 -5.84 9.36 11.12
N ALA A 243 -6.65 10.39 11.03
CA ALA A 243 -6.37 11.67 11.70
C ALA A 243 -6.02 11.50 13.19
N ALA A 244 -6.68 10.56 13.89
CA ALA A 244 -6.47 10.32 15.32
C ALA A 244 -5.12 9.64 15.64
N SER A 245 -4.52 8.91 14.72
CA SER A 245 -3.28 8.16 14.94
C SER A 245 -2.03 8.79 14.30
N MET A 246 -2.18 9.85 13.49
CA MET A 246 -1.05 10.49 12.80
C MET A 246 0.07 10.95 13.73
N ALA A 247 -0.28 11.58 14.86
CA ALA A 247 0.72 12.08 15.82
C ALA A 247 1.58 10.93 16.38
N ALA A 248 0.97 9.78 16.68
CA ALA A 248 1.63 8.62 17.27
C ALA A 248 2.28 7.69 16.24
N THR A 249 2.19 7.98 14.95
CA THR A 249 2.75 7.19 13.86
C THR A 249 3.67 8.05 12.98
N VAL A 250 3.18 8.55 11.88
CA VAL A 250 3.95 9.25 10.84
C VAL A 250 4.67 10.50 11.34
N ILE A 251 4.11 11.21 12.33
CA ILE A 251 4.77 12.38 12.93
C ILE A 251 5.86 11.95 13.91
N ARG A 252 5.55 11.01 14.83
CA ARG A 252 6.55 10.45 15.77
C ARG A 252 7.75 9.89 15.03
N ASP A 253 7.51 9.17 13.94
CA ASP A 253 8.56 8.52 13.15
C ASP A 253 9.28 9.51 12.21
N ARG A 254 8.89 10.78 12.23
CA ARG A 254 9.42 11.86 11.35
C ARG A 254 9.30 11.54 9.86
N PHE A 255 8.32 10.72 9.51
CA PHE A 255 8.02 10.39 8.11
C PHE A 255 7.50 11.63 7.36
N VAL A 256 6.65 12.42 8.03
CA VAL A 256 6.30 13.80 7.66
C VAL A 256 6.39 14.67 8.90
N THR A 257 6.71 15.96 8.70
CA THR A 257 6.75 16.94 9.81
C THR A 257 5.37 17.62 9.98
N ALA A 258 5.10 18.08 11.20
CA ALA A 258 3.91 18.88 11.47
C ALA A 258 3.87 20.16 10.61
N ALA A 259 5.01 20.78 10.36
CA ALA A 259 5.13 21.98 9.53
C ALA A 259 4.71 21.72 8.07
N GLN A 260 5.12 20.57 7.49
CA GLN A 260 4.70 20.19 6.14
C GLN A 260 3.20 19.89 6.06
N LEU A 261 2.64 19.23 7.09
CA LEU A 261 1.28 18.73 7.09
C LEU A 261 0.25 19.81 7.45
N CYS A 262 0.56 20.67 8.44
CA CYS A 262 -0.41 21.50 9.14
C CYS A 262 -0.50 22.95 8.60
N GLY A 263 -0.15 23.19 7.35
CA GLY A 263 -0.23 24.51 6.71
C GLY A 263 -1.67 24.94 6.40
N GLY A 264 -1.89 26.25 6.24
CA GLY A 264 -3.12 26.83 5.70
C GLY A 264 -4.40 26.42 6.43
N SER A 265 -5.36 25.91 5.65
CA SER A 265 -6.68 25.51 6.13
C SER A 265 -6.68 24.28 7.07
N LEU A 266 -5.58 23.51 7.10
CA LEU A 266 -5.48 22.29 7.89
C LEU A 266 -5.09 22.54 9.36
N ARG A 267 -4.69 23.74 9.76
CA ARG A 267 -4.28 24.07 11.14
C ARG A 267 -5.29 23.61 12.20
N THR A 268 -6.57 23.85 11.96
CA THR A 268 -7.63 23.45 12.90
C THR A 268 -7.78 21.92 12.97
N ALA A 269 -7.70 21.23 11.83
CA ALA A 269 -7.75 19.76 11.80
C ALA A 269 -6.55 19.14 12.51
N CYS A 270 -5.33 19.68 12.32
CA CYS A 270 -4.13 19.27 13.02
C CYS A 270 -4.24 19.40 14.55
N ARG A 271 -4.75 20.55 15.04
CA ARG A 271 -5.00 20.73 16.49
C ARG A 271 -5.94 19.66 17.04
N ARG A 272 -7.04 19.36 16.33
CA ARG A 272 -7.97 18.28 16.71
C ARG A 272 -7.30 16.91 16.70
N ALA A 273 -6.38 16.67 15.77
CA ALA A 273 -5.59 15.44 15.66
C ALA A 273 -4.39 15.40 16.63
N ARG A 274 -4.23 16.42 17.48
CA ARG A 274 -3.11 16.56 18.46
C ARG A 274 -1.73 16.54 17.79
N ILE A 275 -1.66 17.01 16.54
CA ILE A 275 -0.41 17.23 15.85
C ILE A 275 0.08 18.60 16.26
N ALA A 276 1.13 18.63 17.11
CA ALA A 276 1.79 19.85 17.51
C ALA A 276 2.59 20.39 16.32
N GLY A 277 2.41 21.68 16.02
CA GLY A 277 3.22 22.45 15.07
C GLY A 277 4.21 23.30 15.83
#